data_96c76ea5271721daa1d7ef38668447a2
#
_entry.id   96c76ea5271721daa1d7ef38668447a2
#
_cell.length_a   1.000
_cell.length_b   1.000
_cell.length_c   1.000
_cell.angle_alpha   90.00
_cell.angle_beta   90.00
_cell.angle_gamma   90.00
#
_symmetry.space_group_name_H-M   'P 1'
#
loop_
_entity.id
_entity.type
_entity.pdbx_description
1 polymer ?
#
loop_
_entity_poly.entity_id
_entity_poly.type
_entity_poly.pdbx_seq_one_letter_code
_entity_poly.pdbx_strand_id
1 'polypeptide(L)'
;MLDKNTIAQDFPILDQLVHDEPLVYLDNAATTQKPKRVLEAVNHYYLQDNANVHRGVHTLAERATAAYEVAREKVRKFINASSTKEVLFTRGTTTGLNWVARYAEEVLKEGDEVLISIMEHHSNIIPWQQACKKTGAKLVYVYLKDGLLDMQDLKSKLSEKTKFVSITHSSNVLGVVNPIKEIAQLAHEVGAIMVVDGAQSTPHMAIDVQDLDADFFAFSGHKMAAPTGIGVLYGKEEILEQMSPIEFGGEMIDFVYEQSASWKELPWKFEAGTPNMAGAIGLGAAIDYLEELGMDQVEAHEQELIAYVFPKLQAIEGLTIYGSQDLAQRSGVISFNLGDLHPHDLATALDYEGIAVRAGHHCAQPLLQYLQVPATTRASFYIYNTKADCDKLIEALIKAKEFFNGTF
;
A
#
# COMPACT_ATOMS: atom_id res chain seq x y z
N MET A 1 5.24 7.34 -23.09
CA MET A 1 4.38 6.15 -23.05
C MET A 1 5.27 4.94 -22.76
N LEU A 2 4.89 4.14 -21.79
CA LEU A 2 5.59 2.89 -21.47
C LEU A 2 5.56 1.95 -22.68
N ASP A 3 6.71 1.36 -23.05
CA ASP A 3 6.75 0.31 -24.07
C ASP A 3 6.24 -1.01 -23.48
N LYS A 4 4.96 -1.26 -23.68
CA LYS A 4 4.21 -2.41 -23.11
C LYS A 4 4.77 -3.77 -23.52
N ASN A 5 5.34 -3.88 -24.72
CA ASN A 5 5.91 -5.13 -25.21
C ASN A 5 7.23 -5.45 -24.52
N THR A 6 7.99 -4.44 -24.13
CA THR A 6 9.24 -4.61 -23.41
C THR A 6 8.98 -4.89 -21.92
N ILE A 7 8.05 -4.15 -21.29
CA ILE A 7 7.74 -4.31 -19.87
C ILE A 7 7.22 -5.72 -19.54
N ALA A 8 6.28 -6.27 -20.33
CA ALA A 8 5.73 -7.60 -20.05
C ALA A 8 6.82 -8.70 -20.05
N GLN A 9 7.87 -8.57 -20.88
CA GLN A 9 8.98 -9.50 -20.94
C GLN A 9 9.84 -9.54 -19.66
N ASP A 10 9.79 -8.49 -18.85
CA ASP A 10 10.46 -8.44 -17.56
C ASP A 10 9.77 -9.29 -16.49
N PHE A 11 8.52 -9.70 -16.73
CA PHE A 11 7.68 -10.44 -15.77
C PHE A 11 7.36 -11.86 -16.27
N PRO A 12 8.27 -12.85 -16.09
CA PRO A 12 8.11 -14.19 -16.65
C PRO A 12 6.84 -14.93 -16.22
N ILE A 13 6.28 -14.57 -15.06
CA ILE A 13 5.07 -15.18 -14.54
C ILE A 13 3.85 -14.90 -15.42
N LEU A 14 3.88 -13.85 -16.25
CA LEU A 14 2.79 -13.50 -17.16
C LEU A 14 2.75 -14.41 -18.41
N ASP A 15 3.83 -15.12 -18.71
CA ASP A 15 3.95 -16.02 -19.87
C ASP A 15 3.37 -17.42 -19.61
N GLN A 16 2.32 -17.53 -18.78
CA GLN A 16 1.70 -18.82 -18.48
C GLN A 16 0.25 -18.89 -18.92
N LEU A 17 -0.24 -20.11 -19.09
CA LEU A 17 -1.64 -20.40 -19.34
C LEU A 17 -2.35 -20.76 -18.02
N VAL A 18 -3.57 -20.29 -17.85
CA VAL A 18 -4.49 -20.67 -16.78
C VAL A 18 -5.75 -21.20 -17.46
N HIS A 19 -6.12 -22.47 -17.21
CA HIS A 19 -7.21 -23.15 -17.90
C HIS A 19 -7.09 -23.11 -19.45
N ASP A 20 -5.87 -23.28 -19.97
CA ASP A 20 -5.51 -23.19 -21.40
C ASP A 20 -5.66 -21.78 -22.02
N GLU A 21 -5.97 -20.75 -21.21
CA GLU A 21 -6.08 -19.36 -21.61
C GLU A 21 -4.85 -18.53 -21.16
N PRO A 22 -4.37 -17.56 -21.97
CA PRO A 22 -3.31 -16.65 -21.54
C PRO A 22 -3.70 -15.89 -20.26
N LEU A 23 -2.78 -15.85 -19.29
CA LEU A 23 -2.99 -15.16 -18.02
C LEU A 23 -3.19 -13.64 -18.22
N VAL A 24 -4.28 -13.12 -17.72
CA VAL A 24 -4.52 -11.69 -17.49
C VAL A 24 -4.57 -11.43 -15.99
N TYR A 25 -3.50 -10.86 -15.43
CA TYR A 25 -3.39 -10.64 -14.00
C TYR A 25 -3.91 -9.26 -13.60
N LEU A 26 -5.08 -9.21 -12.95
CA LEU A 26 -5.78 -8.00 -12.51
C LEU A 26 -6.02 -7.96 -10.99
N ASP A 27 -5.18 -8.64 -10.18
CA ASP A 27 -5.22 -8.59 -8.71
C ASP A 27 -4.01 -7.83 -8.11
N ASN A 28 -3.56 -6.77 -8.80
CA ASN A 28 -2.37 -5.99 -8.43
C ASN A 28 -2.51 -5.26 -7.09
N ALA A 29 -3.71 -4.84 -6.71
CA ALA A 29 -3.95 -4.22 -5.41
C ALA A 29 -3.77 -5.19 -4.22
N ALA A 30 -3.78 -6.50 -4.46
CA ALA A 30 -3.41 -7.50 -3.47
C ALA A 30 -1.89 -7.69 -3.39
N THR A 31 -1.25 -7.92 -4.54
CA THR A 31 0.21 -7.99 -4.71
C THR A 31 0.55 -7.83 -6.19
N THR A 32 1.63 -7.14 -6.53
CA THR A 32 2.10 -7.04 -7.91
C THR A 32 3.06 -8.16 -8.25
N GLN A 33 3.30 -8.42 -9.53
CA GLN A 33 4.32 -9.36 -10.00
C GLN A 33 5.72 -8.75 -9.88
N LYS A 34 6.77 -9.59 -9.94
CA LYS A 34 8.16 -9.20 -9.71
C LYS A 34 8.94 -9.29 -11.01
N PRO A 35 9.64 -8.21 -11.44
CA PRO A 35 10.47 -8.27 -12.63
C PRO A 35 11.73 -9.09 -12.37
N LYS A 36 12.29 -9.69 -13.41
CA LYS A 36 13.54 -10.48 -13.38
C LYS A 36 14.64 -9.79 -12.58
N ARG A 37 14.84 -8.50 -12.82
CA ARG A 37 15.87 -7.68 -12.17
C ARG A 37 15.78 -7.72 -10.63
N VAL A 38 14.57 -7.69 -10.07
CA VAL A 38 14.34 -7.78 -8.62
C VAL A 38 14.68 -9.16 -8.10
N LEU A 39 14.28 -10.22 -8.84
CA LEU A 39 14.59 -11.59 -8.47
C LEU A 39 16.09 -11.86 -8.55
N GLU A 40 16.77 -11.34 -9.57
CA GLU A 40 18.22 -11.43 -9.75
C GLU A 40 18.99 -10.72 -8.63
N ALA A 41 18.53 -9.54 -8.18
CA ALA A 41 19.14 -8.80 -7.06
C ALA A 41 19.08 -9.60 -5.75
N VAL A 42 17.92 -10.20 -5.45
CA VAL A 42 17.74 -11.07 -4.28
C VAL A 42 18.61 -12.33 -4.38
N ASN A 43 18.64 -12.97 -5.53
CA ASN A 43 19.48 -14.16 -5.78
C ASN A 43 20.97 -13.83 -5.66
N HIS A 44 21.41 -12.71 -6.25
CA HIS A 44 22.80 -12.26 -6.15
C HIS A 44 23.24 -12.10 -4.69
N TYR A 45 22.42 -11.43 -3.88
CA TYR A 45 22.70 -11.27 -2.46
C TYR A 45 22.94 -12.62 -1.78
N TYR A 46 22.04 -13.58 -1.91
CA TYR A 46 22.19 -14.89 -1.26
C TYR A 46 23.35 -15.71 -1.80
N LEU A 47 23.63 -15.63 -3.09
CA LEU A 47 24.67 -16.44 -3.75
C LEU A 47 26.08 -15.86 -3.60
N GLN A 48 26.23 -14.54 -3.38
CA GLN A 48 27.53 -13.86 -3.45
C GLN A 48 27.90 -13.05 -2.20
N ASP A 49 26.92 -12.42 -1.51
CA ASP A 49 27.19 -11.40 -0.49
C ASP A 49 26.47 -11.66 0.85
N ASN A 50 25.88 -12.85 1.03
CA ASN A 50 25.10 -13.15 2.26
C ASN A 50 25.95 -13.08 3.52
N ALA A 51 25.72 -12.07 4.33
CA ALA A 51 26.32 -11.87 5.65
C ALA A 51 25.42 -11.02 6.51
N ASN A 52 25.61 -11.04 7.85
CA ASN A 52 24.94 -10.10 8.74
C ASN A 52 25.52 -8.69 8.58
N VAL A 53 24.68 -7.69 8.79
CA VAL A 53 25.01 -6.25 8.59
C VAL A 53 25.52 -5.59 9.85
N HIS A 54 26.18 -4.43 9.70
CA HIS A 54 26.64 -3.46 10.71
C HIS A 54 27.74 -3.92 11.67
N ARG A 55 27.82 -5.19 12.08
CA ARG A 55 28.77 -5.66 13.12
C ARG A 55 29.91 -6.53 12.58
N GLY A 56 29.82 -6.99 11.35
CA GLY A 56 30.86 -7.82 10.76
C GLY A 56 32.05 -6.97 10.29
N VAL A 57 33.26 -7.46 10.52
CA VAL A 57 34.55 -6.81 10.11
C VAL A 57 35.17 -7.47 8.88
N HIS A 58 34.43 -8.34 8.20
CA HIS A 58 34.89 -9.05 7.01
C HIS A 58 34.18 -8.54 5.74
N THR A 59 34.80 -8.70 4.60
CA THR A 59 34.38 -8.15 3.30
C THR A 59 32.91 -8.43 2.97
N LEU A 60 32.38 -9.64 3.23
CA LEU A 60 30.97 -9.94 2.94
C LEU A 60 30.03 -9.12 3.82
N ALA A 61 30.35 -8.92 5.10
CA ALA A 61 29.52 -8.07 5.98
C ALA A 61 29.56 -6.60 5.56
N GLU A 62 30.71 -6.10 5.09
CA GLU A 62 30.84 -4.73 4.56
C GLU A 62 29.96 -4.57 3.29
N ARG A 63 30.00 -5.55 2.35
CA ARG A 63 29.16 -5.53 1.14
C ARG A 63 27.68 -5.61 1.47
N ALA A 64 27.26 -6.51 2.37
CA ALA A 64 25.88 -6.64 2.81
C ALA A 64 25.38 -5.35 3.47
N THR A 65 26.19 -4.74 4.35
CA THR A 65 25.86 -3.47 5.00
C THR A 65 25.70 -2.35 3.96
N ALA A 66 26.67 -2.23 3.04
CA ALA A 66 26.61 -1.22 2.00
C ALA A 66 25.35 -1.37 1.13
N ALA A 67 25.02 -2.60 0.70
CA ALA A 67 23.83 -2.87 -0.11
C ALA A 67 22.51 -2.55 0.64
N TYR A 68 22.46 -2.87 1.94
CA TYR A 68 21.33 -2.58 2.81
C TYR A 68 21.10 -1.07 2.99
N GLU A 69 22.15 -0.30 3.29
CA GLU A 69 22.04 1.14 3.48
C GLU A 69 21.86 1.90 2.14
N VAL A 70 22.40 1.38 1.03
CA VAL A 70 22.07 1.90 -0.31
C VAL A 70 20.58 1.74 -0.61
N ALA A 71 19.97 0.60 -0.23
CA ALA A 71 18.52 0.42 -0.39
C ALA A 71 17.72 1.44 0.43
N ARG A 72 18.16 1.76 1.68
CA ARG A 72 17.56 2.81 2.51
C ARG A 72 17.65 4.20 1.84
N GLU A 73 18.80 4.54 1.28
CA GLU A 73 18.99 5.81 0.57
C GLU A 73 18.13 5.89 -0.69
N LYS A 74 17.91 4.78 -1.42
CA LYS A 74 16.97 4.72 -2.55
C LYS A 74 15.54 4.99 -2.09
N VAL A 75 15.12 4.38 -1.00
CA VAL A 75 13.80 4.66 -0.39
C VAL A 75 13.67 6.13 -0.03
N ARG A 76 14.68 6.69 0.68
CA ARG A 76 14.69 8.12 1.05
C ARG A 76 14.44 9.03 -0.16
N LYS A 77 15.15 8.80 -1.26
CA LYS A 77 15.00 9.57 -2.50
C LYS A 77 13.62 9.35 -3.13
N PHE A 78 13.20 8.10 -3.22
CA PHE A 78 11.97 7.71 -3.90
C PHE A 78 10.71 8.35 -3.28
N ILE A 79 10.68 8.54 -1.96
CA ILE A 79 9.58 9.21 -1.26
C ILE A 79 9.90 10.67 -0.90
N ASN A 80 11.05 11.19 -1.30
CA ASN A 80 11.55 12.53 -0.96
C ASN A 80 11.61 12.79 0.55
N ALA A 81 12.07 11.81 1.35
CA ALA A 81 12.35 12.03 2.78
C ALA A 81 13.61 12.89 2.96
N SER A 82 13.66 13.68 4.04
CA SER A 82 14.77 14.61 4.32
C SER A 82 16.06 13.87 4.68
N SER A 83 15.92 12.74 5.39
CA SER A 83 17.06 11.99 5.93
C SER A 83 16.79 10.48 5.89
N THR A 84 17.85 9.67 5.79
CA THR A 84 17.76 8.21 5.99
C THR A 84 17.33 7.82 7.40
N LYS A 85 17.50 8.69 8.38
CA LYS A 85 17.00 8.50 9.75
C LYS A 85 15.48 8.40 9.85
N GLU A 86 14.77 8.95 8.86
CA GLU A 86 13.30 8.94 8.73
C GLU A 86 12.76 7.69 8.05
N VAL A 87 13.64 6.79 7.58
CA VAL A 87 13.28 5.59 6.81
C VAL A 87 13.53 4.35 7.65
N LEU A 88 12.46 3.71 8.11
CA LEU A 88 12.49 2.50 8.93
C LEU A 88 12.04 1.31 8.09
N PHE A 89 12.85 0.27 7.97
CA PHE A 89 12.43 -0.96 7.34
C PHE A 89 11.49 -1.76 8.25
N THR A 90 10.38 -2.21 7.67
CA THR A 90 9.34 -3.00 8.34
C THR A 90 9.02 -4.23 7.51
N ARG A 91 8.12 -5.10 8.00
CA ARG A 91 7.61 -6.24 7.20
C ARG A 91 6.56 -5.82 6.16
N GLY A 92 6.07 -4.58 6.22
CA GLY A 92 5.05 -4.01 5.35
C GLY A 92 4.24 -2.94 6.06
N THR A 93 3.28 -2.35 5.36
CA THR A 93 2.37 -1.29 5.85
C THR A 93 1.72 -1.65 7.19
N THR A 94 1.23 -2.88 7.32
CA THR A 94 0.58 -3.33 8.56
C THR A 94 1.51 -3.21 9.77
N THR A 95 2.78 -3.59 9.64
CA THR A 95 3.77 -3.43 10.72
C THR A 95 4.01 -1.96 11.03
N GLY A 96 4.20 -1.12 10.00
CA GLY A 96 4.42 0.32 10.18
C GLY A 96 3.26 0.98 10.92
N LEU A 97 2.02 0.74 10.50
CA LEU A 97 0.83 1.30 11.14
C LEU A 97 0.63 0.78 12.59
N ASN A 98 0.98 -0.49 12.86
CA ASN A 98 1.00 -1.01 14.23
C ASN A 98 2.06 -0.30 15.09
N TRP A 99 3.22 0.03 14.55
CA TRP A 99 4.25 0.77 15.29
C TRP A 99 3.77 2.18 15.64
N VAL A 100 3.12 2.87 14.71
CA VAL A 100 2.52 4.19 14.97
C VAL A 100 1.40 4.10 16.01
N ALA A 101 0.52 3.10 15.91
CA ALA A 101 -0.53 2.89 16.91
C ALA A 101 0.05 2.53 18.29
N ARG A 102 1.19 1.84 18.34
CA ARG A 102 1.90 1.57 19.60
C ARG A 102 2.47 2.85 20.21
N TYR A 103 3.04 3.75 19.40
CA TYR A 103 3.42 5.08 19.86
C TYR A 103 2.20 5.88 20.35
N ALA A 104 1.08 5.80 19.63
CA ALA A 104 -0.14 6.46 20.07
C ALA A 104 -0.62 6.02 21.46
N GLU A 105 -0.38 4.75 21.87
CA GLU A 105 -0.67 4.28 23.23
C GLU A 105 0.13 5.02 24.32
N GLU A 106 1.31 5.60 23.97
CA GLU A 106 2.13 6.40 24.90
C GLU A 106 1.64 7.86 24.99
N VAL A 107 0.97 8.35 23.95
CA VAL A 107 0.55 9.76 23.79
C VAL A 107 -0.91 9.96 24.18
N LEU A 108 -1.80 9.05 23.78
CA LEU A 108 -3.25 9.18 23.95
C LEU A 108 -3.68 9.06 25.41
N LYS A 109 -4.69 9.82 25.76
CA LYS A 109 -5.37 9.83 27.07
C LYS A 109 -6.86 9.61 26.90
N GLU A 110 -7.53 9.30 28.01
CA GLU A 110 -8.99 9.21 28.05
C GLU A 110 -9.65 10.48 27.51
N GLY A 111 -10.55 10.31 26.54
CA GLY A 111 -11.27 11.39 25.90
C GLY A 111 -10.59 12.01 24.67
N ASP A 112 -9.33 11.68 24.40
CA ASP A 112 -8.68 12.01 23.12
C ASP A 112 -9.34 11.25 21.96
N GLU A 113 -9.09 11.71 20.74
CA GLU A 113 -9.71 11.15 19.53
C GLU A 113 -8.66 10.79 18.48
N VAL A 114 -8.90 9.66 17.82
CA VAL A 114 -8.20 9.25 16.59
C VAL A 114 -9.21 9.27 15.45
N LEU A 115 -8.92 10.03 14.40
CA LEU A 115 -9.79 10.21 13.25
C LEU A 115 -9.30 9.36 12.09
N ILE A 116 -10.18 8.51 11.54
CA ILE A 116 -9.92 7.67 10.37
C ILE A 116 -11.07 7.76 9.37
N SER A 117 -10.88 7.32 8.12
CA SER A 117 -11.98 7.24 7.17
C SER A 117 -12.72 5.90 7.24
N ILE A 118 -13.95 5.86 6.72
CA ILE A 118 -14.70 4.60 6.58
C ILE A 118 -14.11 3.70 5.49
N MET A 119 -13.25 4.24 4.60
CA MET A 119 -12.65 3.49 3.49
C MET A 119 -11.32 2.81 3.85
N GLU A 120 -10.89 2.87 5.11
CA GLU A 120 -9.60 2.33 5.52
C GLU A 120 -9.51 0.80 5.36
N HIS A 121 -8.31 0.34 5.00
CA HIS A 121 -7.95 -1.08 5.10
C HIS A 121 -7.90 -1.51 6.57
N HIS A 122 -8.17 -2.78 6.87
CA HIS A 122 -8.12 -3.31 8.24
C HIS A 122 -6.81 -2.98 8.98
N SER A 123 -5.69 -2.89 8.26
CA SER A 123 -4.38 -2.51 8.82
C SER A 123 -4.35 -1.08 9.38
N ASN A 124 -5.25 -0.21 8.90
CA ASN A 124 -5.40 1.17 9.37
C ASN A 124 -6.70 1.37 10.19
N ILE A 125 -7.32 0.30 10.63
CA ILE A 125 -8.48 0.31 11.54
C ILE A 125 -8.14 -0.39 12.84
N ILE A 126 -7.75 -1.67 12.76
CA ILE A 126 -7.61 -2.55 13.93
C ILE A 126 -6.56 -2.04 14.92
N PRO A 127 -5.36 -1.58 14.51
CA PRO A 127 -4.39 -1.03 15.45
C PRO A 127 -4.94 0.17 16.23
N TRP A 128 -5.69 1.06 15.56
CA TRP A 128 -6.33 2.22 16.19
C TRP A 128 -7.43 1.83 17.16
N GLN A 129 -8.26 0.82 16.81
CA GLN A 129 -9.24 0.27 17.75
C GLN A 129 -8.58 -0.24 19.03
N GLN A 130 -7.43 -0.94 18.91
CA GLN A 130 -6.71 -1.46 20.07
C GLN A 130 -6.06 -0.34 20.89
N ALA A 131 -5.43 0.65 20.25
CA ALA A 131 -4.86 1.81 20.93
C ALA A 131 -5.94 2.60 21.69
N CYS A 132 -7.06 2.91 21.04
CA CYS A 132 -8.18 3.61 21.69
C CYS A 132 -8.78 2.80 22.86
N LYS A 133 -8.96 1.49 22.69
CA LYS A 133 -9.46 0.62 23.77
C LYS A 133 -8.53 0.62 24.99
N LYS A 134 -7.22 0.65 24.77
CA LYS A 134 -6.21 0.61 25.83
C LYS A 134 -6.09 1.94 26.58
N THR A 135 -6.26 3.06 25.87
CA THR A 135 -6.02 4.41 26.42
C THR A 135 -7.30 5.12 26.88
N GLY A 136 -8.49 4.62 26.53
CA GLY A 136 -9.77 5.31 26.75
C GLY A 136 -10.06 6.40 25.72
N ALA A 137 -9.23 6.54 24.69
CA ALA A 137 -9.48 7.41 23.56
C ALA A 137 -10.63 6.90 22.68
N LYS A 138 -11.13 7.75 21.77
CA LYS A 138 -12.24 7.42 20.88
C LYS A 138 -11.76 7.30 19.43
N LEU A 139 -12.23 6.28 18.72
CA LEU A 139 -12.07 6.18 17.28
C LEU A 139 -13.24 6.86 16.58
N VAL A 140 -12.94 7.85 15.74
CA VAL A 140 -13.92 8.69 15.04
C VAL A 140 -13.80 8.43 13.54
N TYR A 141 -14.93 8.11 12.89
CA TYR A 141 -14.96 7.85 11.46
C TYR A 141 -15.43 9.04 10.66
N VAL A 142 -14.71 9.35 9.58
CA VAL A 142 -15.14 10.27 8.51
C VAL A 142 -15.82 9.45 7.40
N TYR A 143 -16.98 9.90 6.96
CA TYR A 143 -17.78 9.18 5.96
C TYR A 143 -17.55 9.72 4.55
N LEU A 144 -18.29 9.15 3.59
CA LEU A 144 -18.16 9.48 2.17
C LEU A 144 -19.33 10.35 1.72
N LYS A 145 -19.05 11.16 0.70
CA LYS A 145 -20.03 11.87 -0.09
C LYS A 145 -19.70 11.68 -1.57
N ASP A 146 -20.67 11.22 -2.35
CA ASP A 146 -20.51 10.97 -3.79
C ASP A 146 -19.33 10.02 -4.13
N GLY A 147 -19.06 9.04 -3.25
CA GLY A 147 -17.98 8.07 -3.39
C GLY A 147 -16.58 8.59 -3.04
N LEU A 148 -16.46 9.81 -2.57
CA LEU A 148 -15.23 10.48 -2.12
C LEU A 148 -15.26 10.69 -0.61
N LEU A 149 -14.10 10.96 0.01
CA LEU A 149 -14.02 11.39 1.38
C LEU A 149 -14.76 12.73 1.56
N ASP A 150 -15.72 12.79 2.50
CA ASP A 150 -16.42 14.03 2.78
C ASP A 150 -15.54 14.97 3.61
N MET A 151 -14.94 15.96 2.93
CA MET A 151 -14.06 16.95 3.56
C MET A 151 -14.81 17.88 4.51
N GLN A 152 -16.13 18.03 4.37
CA GLN A 152 -16.94 18.81 5.34
C GLN A 152 -17.18 18.00 6.61
N ASP A 153 -17.45 16.70 6.47
CA ASP A 153 -17.57 15.79 7.61
C ASP A 153 -16.25 15.72 8.38
N LEU A 154 -15.10 15.62 7.66
CA LEU A 154 -13.77 15.66 8.26
C LEU A 154 -13.56 16.94 9.07
N LYS A 155 -13.78 18.12 8.46
CA LYS A 155 -13.62 19.42 9.13
C LYS A 155 -14.51 19.55 10.37
N SER A 156 -15.74 19.03 10.31
CA SER A 156 -16.70 19.08 11.42
C SER A 156 -16.30 18.22 12.62
N LYS A 157 -15.49 17.19 12.40
CA LYS A 157 -15.05 16.20 13.41
C LYS A 157 -13.67 16.52 14.00
N LEU A 158 -12.88 17.35 13.33
CA LEU A 158 -11.60 17.81 13.87
C LEU A 158 -11.80 18.74 15.06
N SER A 159 -11.06 18.52 16.13
CA SER A 159 -11.08 19.34 17.35
C SER A 159 -9.74 19.24 18.09
N GLU A 160 -9.56 20.02 19.15
CA GLU A 160 -8.39 19.94 20.04
C GLU A 160 -8.22 18.55 20.72
N LYS A 161 -9.28 17.73 20.73
CA LYS A 161 -9.23 16.34 21.20
C LYS A 161 -8.60 15.40 20.18
N THR A 162 -8.61 15.76 18.90
CA THR A 162 -8.01 14.94 17.84
C THR A 162 -6.50 14.95 18.00
N LYS A 163 -5.90 13.78 18.24
CA LYS A 163 -4.44 13.62 18.39
C LYS A 163 -3.80 12.91 17.21
N PHE A 164 -4.54 12.09 16.51
CA PHE A 164 -4.10 11.42 15.28
C PHE A 164 -5.20 11.51 14.23
N VAL A 165 -4.76 11.75 13.00
CA VAL A 165 -5.57 11.61 11.79
C VAL A 165 -4.86 10.57 10.91
N SER A 166 -5.49 9.42 10.65
CA SER A 166 -4.89 8.33 9.89
C SER A 166 -5.76 7.98 8.69
N ILE A 167 -5.28 8.31 7.49
CA ILE A 167 -6.06 8.22 6.24
C ILE A 167 -5.26 7.48 5.18
N THR A 168 -5.93 6.57 4.45
CA THR A 168 -5.37 5.96 3.25
C THR A 168 -5.21 7.00 2.14
N HIS A 169 -4.05 7.03 1.50
CA HIS A 169 -3.80 7.95 0.38
C HIS A 169 -4.60 7.52 -0.86
N SER A 170 -4.64 6.22 -1.14
CA SER A 170 -5.47 5.64 -2.21
C SER A 170 -6.23 4.43 -1.69
N SER A 171 -7.54 4.38 -1.92
CA SER A 171 -8.39 3.28 -1.45
C SER A 171 -8.16 2.00 -2.26
N ASN A 172 -7.87 0.92 -1.57
CA ASN A 172 -7.73 -0.41 -2.18
C ASN A 172 -9.06 -1.04 -2.65
N VAL A 173 -10.18 -0.39 -2.38
CA VAL A 173 -11.53 -0.84 -2.81
C VAL A 173 -12.12 0.11 -3.82
N LEU A 174 -12.21 1.40 -3.49
CA LEU A 174 -12.88 2.40 -4.31
C LEU A 174 -11.97 2.97 -5.40
N GLY A 175 -10.65 2.78 -5.30
CA GLY A 175 -9.67 3.40 -6.18
C GLY A 175 -9.56 4.92 -6.01
N VAL A 176 -10.23 5.49 -5.04
CA VAL A 176 -10.24 6.95 -4.79
C VAL A 176 -8.90 7.39 -4.22
N VAL A 177 -8.38 8.50 -4.72
CA VAL A 177 -7.19 9.19 -4.20
C VAL A 177 -7.62 10.34 -3.30
N ASN A 178 -7.22 10.31 -2.03
CA ASN A 178 -7.59 11.31 -1.03
C ASN A 178 -6.63 12.51 -1.04
N PRO A 179 -7.10 13.74 -0.77
CA PRO A 179 -6.30 14.96 -0.77
C PRO A 179 -5.47 15.08 0.51
N ILE A 180 -4.44 14.23 0.65
CA ILE A 180 -3.64 14.08 1.88
C ILE A 180 -3.03 15.41 2.34
N LYS A 181 -2.51 16.23 1.42
CA LYS A 181 -1.92 17.54 1.76
C LYS A 181 -2.92 18.46 2.46
N GLU A 182 -4.17 18.55 1.95
CA GLU A 182 -5.22 19.36 2.60
C GLU A 182 -5.60 18.76 3.95
N ILE A 183 -5.69 17.44 4.04
CA ILE A 183 -6.02 16.73 5.29
C ILE A 183 -4.92 16.96 6.34
N ALA A 184 -3.65 16.89 5.94
CA ALA A 184 -2.52 17.14 6.83
C ALA A 184 -2.53 18.57 7.40
N GLN A 185 -2.78 19.57 6.55
CA GLN A 185 -2.92 20.96 7.01
C GLN A 185 -4.02 21.11 8.05
N LEU A 186 -5.20 20.53 7.82
CA LEU A 186 -6.32 20.58 8.76
C LEU A 186 -6.01 19.82 10.06
N ALA A 187 -5.30 18.69 9.99
CA ALA A 187 -4.86 17.93 11.15
C ALA A 187 -3.88 18.74 12.01
N HIS A 188 -2.90 19.39 11.38
CA HIS A 188 -1.91 20.20 12.06
C HIS A 188 -2.51 21.48 12.68
N GLU A 189 -3.56 22.08 12.09
CA GLU A 189 -4.27 23.23 12.67
C GLU A 189 -4.86 22.93 14.06
N VAL A 190 -5.20 21.67 14.34
CA VAL A 190 -5.69 21.22 15.65
C VAL A 190 -4.61 20.54 16.50
N GLY A 191 -3.36 20.49 16.01
CA GLY A 191 -2.23 19.86 16.70
C GLY A 191 -2.23 18.32 16.63
N ALA A 192 -2.92 17.73 15.66
CA ALA A 192 -2.96 16.29 15.46
C ALA A 192 -1.81 15.81 14.55
N ILE A 193 -1.33 14.59 14.79
CA ILE A 193 -0.32 13.90 13.99
C ILE A 193 -0.99 13.30 12.76
N MET A 194 -0.44 13.55 11.56
CA MET A 194 -0.93 13.00 10.30
C MET A 194 -0.23 11.70 9.94
N VAL A 195 -1.01 10.62 9.84
CA VAL A 195 -0.56 9.28 9.48
C VAL A 195 -1.16 8.89 8.13
N VAL A 196 -0.33 8.45 7.19
CA VAL A 196 -0.75 8.12 5.84
C VAL A 196 -0.52 6.64 5.55
N ASP A 197 -1.58 5.92 5.21
CA ASP A 197 -1.47 4.60 4.60
C ASP A 197 -1.20 4.76 3.10
N GLY A 198 0.06 4.60 2.71
CA GLY A 198 0.55 4.72 1.34
C GLY A 198 0.59 3.40 0.56
N ALA A 199 -0.04 2.33 1.06
CA ALA A 199 0.06 0.99 0.47
C ALA A 199 -0.39 0.92 -0.99
N GLN A 200 -1.39 1.72 -1.37
CA GLN A 200 -1.95 1.76 -2.73
C GLN A 200 -1.55 3.02 -3.51
N SER A 201 -0.84 3.97 -2.93
CA SER A 201 -0.35 5.14 -3.66
C SER A 201 1.11 4.98 -4.10
N THR A 202 1.96 4.46 -3.22
CA THR A 202 3.41 4.31 -3.49
C THR A 202 3.73 3.50 -4.75
N PRO A 203 2.99 2.42 -5.10
CA PRO A 203 3.24 1.69 -6.35
C PRO A 203 2.86 2.45 -7.61
N HIS A 204 1.96 3.43 -7.53
CA HIS A 204 1.17 3.93 -8.65
C HIS A 204 1.39 5.38 -9.01
N MET A 205 1.94 6.19 -8.09
CA MET A 205 2.19 7.62 -8.29
C MET A 205 3.45 8.09 -7.58
N ALA A 206 4.00 9.22 -8.00
CA ALA A 206 5.11 9.85 -7.31
C ALA A 206 4.71 10.28 -5.89
N ILE A 207 5.56 9.96 -4.93
CA ILE A 207 5.33 10.28 -3.51
C ILE A 207 6.36 11.32 -3.06
N ASP A 208 5.87 12.39 -2.46
CA ASP A 208 6.67 13.41 -1.80
C ASP A 208 6.13 13.62 -0.38
N VAL A 209 6.76 12.96 0.60
CA VAL A 209 6.29 12.99 1.99
C VAL A 209 6.44 14.38 2.62
N GLN A 210 7.37 15.21 2.11
CA GLN A 210 7.54 16.59 2.56
C GLN A 210 6.43 17.50 2.02
N ASP A 211 6.08 17.37 0.73
CA ASP A 211 4.98 18.13 0.13
C ASP A 211 3.61 17.70 0.68
N LEU A 212 3.42 16.40 0.95
CA LEU A 212 2.22 15.88 1.62
C LEU A 212 2.10 16.34 3.08
N ASP A 213 3.20 16.79 3.67
CA ASP A 213 3.34 17.13 5.09
C ASP A 213 2.90 15.98 6.01
N ALA A 214 3.20 14.75 5.60
CA ALA A 214 2.91 13.57 6.40
C ALA A 214 3.88 13.47 7.59
N ASP A 215 3.36 13.20 8.79
CA ASP A 215 4.19 12.92 9.95
C ASP A 215 4.66 11.45 9.96
N PHE A 216 3.79 10.56 9.50
CA PHE A 216 4.09 9.16 9.22
C PHE A 216 3.52 8.75 7.86
N PHE A 217 4.26 7.91 7.13
CA PHE A 217 3.83 7.34 5.86
C PHE A 217 4.29 5.88 5.78
N ALA A 218 3.36 4.94 5.54
CA ALA A 218 3.67 3.51 5.53
C ALA A 218 3.32 2.86 4.19
N PHE A 219 4.21 2.00 3.68
CA PHE A 219 3.94 1.23 2.46
C PHE A 219 4.58 -0.16 2.47
N SER A 220 4.18 -1.00 1.51
CA SER A 220 4.61 -2.40 1.38
C SER A 220 5.30 -2.66 0.05
N GLY A 221 6.47 -3.28 0.10
CA GLY A 221 7.25 -3.61 -1.09
C GLY A 221 6.51 -4.54 -2.07
N HIS A 222 5.78 -5.54 -1.55
CA HIS A 222 5.11 -6.53 -2.41
C HIS A 222 4.03 -5.97 -3.34
N LYS A 223 3.59 -4.72 -3.13
CA LYS A 223 2.64 -4.01 -4.00
C LYS A 223 3.32 -3.13 -5.05
N MET A 224 4.64 -2.91 -4.93
CA MET A 224 5.44 -2.10 -5.83
C MET A 224 6.59 -2.90 -6.48
N ALA A 225 6.27 -4.06 -7.01
CA ALA A 225 7.20 -4.97 -7.71
C ALA A 225 8.35 -5.53 -6.85
N ALA A 226 8.40 -5.26 -5.54
CA ALA A 226 9.42 -5.73 -4.61
C ALA A 226 9.02 -7.05 -3.92
N PRO A 227 9.94 -7.73 -3.20
CA PRO A 227 9.64 -8.95 -2.47
C PRO A 227 8.57 -8.78 -1.39
N THR A 228 7.95 -9.89 -0.98
CA THR A 228 7.13 -9.95 0.23
C THR A 228 7.98 -9.82 1.48
N GLY A 229 7.38 -9.41 2.60
CA GLY A 229 8.07 -9.36 3.91
C GLY A 229 9.02 -8.18 4.07
N ILE A 230 8.93 -7.18 3.20
CA ILE A 230 9.62 -5.90 3.30
C ILE A 230 8.63 -4.75 3.05
N GLY A 231 8.79 -3.69 3.80
CA GLY A 231 8.08 -2.42 3.64
C GLY A 231 8.81 -1.32 4.39
N VAL A 232 8.20 -0.17 4.44
CA VAL A 232 8.78 1.03 5.04
C VAL A 232 7.75 1.73 5.91
N LEU A 233 8.21 2.25 7.04
CA LEU A 233 7.60 3.34 7.77
C LEU A 233 8.51 4.55 7.66
N TYR A 234 8.03 5.61 7.03
CA TYR A 234 8.58 6.95 7.15
C TYR A 234 8.00 7.62 8.39
N GLY A 235 8.82 8.35 9.12
CA GLY A 235 8.38 9.23 10.20
C GLY A 235 9.29 10.45 10.28
N LYS A 236 8.73 11.63 10.59
CA LYS A 236 9.54 12.84 10.82
C LYS A 236 10.55 12.60 11.95
N GLU A 237 11.82 12.99 11.75
CA GLU A 237 12.93 12.73 12.67
C GLU A 237 12.60 13.18 14.12
N GLU A 238 12.01 14.36 14.29
CA GLU A 238 11.65 14.90 15.60
C GLU A 238 10.60 14.06 16.34
N ILE A 239 9.72 13.35 15.63
CA ILE A 239 8.73 12.46 16.23
C ILE A 239 9.39 11.12 16.56
N LEU A 240 10.16 10.57 15.62
CA LEU A 240 10.88 9.32 15.81
C LEU A 240 11.87 9.37 16.99
N GLU A 241 12.52 10.52 17.23
CA GLU A 241 13.40 10.71 18.38
C GLU A 241 12.64 10.56 19.71
N GLN A 242 11.40 11.00 19.77
CA GLN A 242 10.55 10.93 20.96
C GLN A 242 9.91 9.55 21.17
N MET A 243 9.73 8.76 20.09
CA MET A 243 9.13 7.42 20.18
C MET A 243 10.05 6.47 20.95
N SER A 244 9.46 5.67 21.84
CA SER A 244 10.16 4.50 22.39
C SER A 244 10.39 3.44 21.31
N PRO A 245 11.48 2.64 21.37
CA PRO A 245 11.60 1.47 20.52
C PRO A 245 10.41 0.53 20.68
N ILE A 246 9.96 -0.06 19.57
CA ILE A 246 8.77 -0.94 19.58
C ILE A 246 9.15 -2.39 19.80
N GLU A 247 10.25 -2.82 19.20
CA GLU A 247 10.82 -4.15 19.33
C GLU A 247 12.19 -4.03 20.01
N PHE A 248 12.53 -5.00 20.87
CA PHE A 248 13.74 -4.97 21.67
C PHE A 248 14.58 -6.23 21.39
N GLY A 249 15.92 -6.06 21.34
CA GLY A 249 16.82 -7.16 21.09
C GLY A 249 18.23 -6.70 20.72
N GLY A 250 18.96 -7.54 20.01
CA GLY A 250 20.24 -7.18 19.42
C GLY A 250 20.09 -6.13 18.30
N GLU A 251 21.17 -5.59 17.85
CA GLU A 251 21.32 -4.54 16.81
C GLU A 251 20.81 -3.14 17.19
N MET A 252 19.67 -3.00 17.84
CA MET A 252 19.05 -1.71 18.17
C MET A 252 19.62 -1.04 19.44
N ILE A 253 20.44 -1.75 20.20
CA ILE A 253 21.05 -1.31 21.47
C ILE A 253 22.40 -0.63 21.24
N ASP A 254 22.76 0.32 22.12
CA ASP A 254 24.08 0.89 22.28
C ASP A 254 24.83 0.18 23.42
N PHE A 255 24.35 0.29 24.67
CA PHE A 255 24.84 -0.45 25.80
C PHE A 255 23.78 -1.24 26.52
N VAL A 256 24.13 -2.41 27.04
CA VAL A 256 23.24 -3.26 27.84
C VAL A 256 23.92 -3.59 29.17
N TYR A 257 23.22 -3.32 30.27
CA TYR A 257 23.60 -3.65 31.62
C TYR A 257 22.58 -4.65 32.21
N GLU A 258 22.86 -5.19 33.39
CA GLU A 258 21.94 -6.19 34.00
C GLU A 258 20.52 -5.67 34.19
N GLN A 259 20.31 -4.39 34.47
CA GLN A 259 18.99 -3.79 34.76
C GLN A 259 18.61 -2.63 33.85
N SER A 260 19.43 -2.30 32.84
CA SER A 260 19.18 -1.16 31.95
C SER A 260 19.82 -1.35 30.57
N ALA A 261 19.31 -0.62 29.59
CA ALA A 261 19.92 -0.55 28.27
C ALA A 261 19.75 0.86 27.68
N SER A 262 20.64 1.21 26.77
CA SER A 262 20.50 2.39 25.92
C SER A 262 20.36 1.97 24.45
N TRP A 263 19.75 2.85 23.67
CA TRP A 263 19.40 2.58 22.29
C TRP A 263 20.36 3.28 21.33
N LYS A 264 20.56 2.69 20.16
CA LYS A 264 21.24 3.35 19.05
C LYS A 264 20.46 4.58 18.58
N GLU A 265 21.10 5.42 17.79
CA GLU A 265 20.47 6.51 17.05
C GLU A 265 19.51 6.00 15.97
N LEU A 266 18.72 6.91 15.40
CA LEU A 266 17.87 6.64 14.24
C LEU A 266 18.72 6.30 13.02
N PRO A 267 18.27 5.41 12.15
CA PRO A 267 17.01 4.62 12.21
C PRO A 267 17.14 3.33 13.03
N TRP A 268 18.36 2.94 13.40
CA TRP A 268 18.69 1.62 13.96
C TRP A 268 18.04 1.32 15.30
N LYS A 269 17.63 2.34 16.07
CA LYS A 269 16.87 2.13 17.32
C LYS A 269 15.54 1.39 17.10
N PHE A 270 15.03 1.34 15.88
CA PHE A 270 13.78 0.61 15.52
C PHE A 270 14.03 -0.71 14.79
N GLU A 271 15.31 -1.09 14.55
CA GLU A 271 15.65 -2.29 13.80
C GLU A 271 16.26 -3.36 14.73
N ALA A 272 15.39 -4.02 15.50
CA ALA A 272 15.80 -5.08 16.41
C ALA A 272 16.05 -6.40 15.69
N GLY A 273 17.17 -7.07 16.01
CA GLY A 273 17.57 -8.36 15.44
C GLY A 273 18.16 -8.23 14.04
N THR A 274 18.47 -9.37 13.42
CA THR A 274 18.98 -9.42 12.05
C THR A 274 17.88 -8.99 11.08
N PRO A 275 18.08 -7.91 10.29
CA PRO A 275 17.04 -7.39 9.41
C PRO A 275 16.83 -8.24 8.16
N ASN A 276 15.76 -7.97 7.41
CA ASN A 276 15.49 -8.58 6.11
C ASN A 276 16.34 -7.92 5.00
N MET A 277 17.64 -8.27 4.94
CA MET A 277 18.58 -7.69 3.99
C MET A 277 18.19 -7.99 2.54
N ALA A 278 17.84 -9.24 2.24
CA ALA A 278 17.43 -9.64 0.89
C ALA A 278 16.17 -8.89 0.43
N GLY A 279 15.20 -8.70 1.35
CA GLY A 279 14.00 -7.92 1.08
C GLY A 279 14.31 -6.44 0.82
N ALA A 280 15.18 -5.82 1.62
CA ALA A 280 15.60 -4.42 1.45
C ALA A 280 16.35 -4.22 0.12
N ILE A 281 17.28 -5.11 -0.22
CA ILE A 281 18.02 -5.08 -1.49
C ILE A 281 17.05 -5.25 -2.67
N GLY A 282 16.10 -6.20 -2.57
CA GLY A 282 15.05 -6.38 -3.57
C GLY A 282 14.13 -5.17 -3.72
N LEU A 283 13.80 -4.48 -2.60
CA LEU A 283 13.05 -3.23 -2.62
C LEU A 283 13.84 -2.13 -3.34
N GLY A 284 15.15 -2.01 -3.06
CA GLY A 284 16.03 -1.08 -3.77
C GLY A 284 16.08 -1.33 -5.27
N ALA A 285 16.12 -2.60 -5.70
CA ALA A 285 16.08 -2.96 -7.11
C ALA A 285 14.72 -2.66 -7.78
N ALA A 286 13.61 -2.80 -7.03
CA ALA A 286 12.29 -2.43 -7.50
C ALA A 286 12.14 -0.92 -7.66
N ILE A 287 12.71 -0.14 -6.75
CA ILE A 287 12.76 1.33 -6.86
C ILE A 287 13.53 1.75 -8.11
N ASP A 288 14.74 1.20 -8.34
CA ASP A 288 15.49 1.49 -9.56
C ASP A 288 14.67 1.20 -10.83
N TYR A 289 13.95 0.08 -10.83
CA TYR A 289 13.10 -0.31 -11.96
C TYR A 289 11.96 0.71 -12.20
N LEU A 290 11.26 1.11 -11.14
CA LEU A 290 10.16 2.09 -11.22
C LEU A 290 10.66 3.49 -11.58
N GLU A 291 11.80 3.94 -11.06
CA GLU A 291 12.41 5.22 -11.40
C GLU A 291 12.88 5.27 -12.87
N GLU A 292 13.41 4.18 -13.40
CA GLU A 292 13.75 4.06 -14.81
C GLU A 292 12.53 4.13 -15.73
N LEU A 293 11.39 3.59 -15.31
CA LEU A 293 10.11 3.76 -16.03
C LEU A 293 9.58 5.19 -15.90
N GLY A 294 9.87 5.86 -14.79
CA GLY A 294 9.31 7.15 -14.39
C GLY A 294 7.93 7.05 -13.77
N MET A 295 7.78 7.47 -12.52
CA MET A 295 6.50 7.35 -11.81
C MET A 295 5.36 8.13 -12.48
N ASP A 296 5.66 9.25 -13.13
CA ASP A 296 4.68 10.00 -13.94
C ASP A 296 4.16 9.17 -15.12
N GLN A 297 5.02 8.34 -15.73
CA GLN A 297 4.62 7.44 -16.82
C GLN A 297 3.84 6.23 -16.30
N VAL A 298 4.15 5.74 -15.09
CA VAL A 298 3.39 4.69 -14.42
C VAL A 298 1.96 5.18 -14.17
N GLU A 299 1.80 6.33 -13.55
CA GLU A 299 0.50 6.93 -13.27
C GLU A 299 -0.29 7.21 -14.57
N ALA A 300 0.34 7.84 -15.57
CA ALA A 300 -0.29 8.14 -16.87
C ALA A 300 -0.76 6.86 -17.59
N HIS A 301 0.01 5.76 -17.50
CA HIS A 301 -0.36 4.48 -18.08
C HIS A 301 -1.62 3.89 -17.42
N GLU A 302 -1.69 3.92 -16.10
CA GLU A 302 -2.87 3.42 -15.38
C GLU A 302 -4.10 4.29 -15.65
N GLN A 303 -3.93 5.61 -15.67
CA GLN A 303 -5.01 6.54 -16.06
C GLN A 303 -5.53 6.26 -17.48
N GLU A 304 -4.64 5.95 -18.43
CA GLU A 304 -5.03 5.56 -19.79
C GLU A 304 -5.86 4.26 -19.78
N LEU A 305 -5.46 3.25 -18.99
CA LEU A 305 -6.22 1.99 -18.88
C LEU A 305 -7.59 2.20 -18.23
N ILE A 306 -7.65 2.99 -17.16
CA ILE A 306 -8.93 3.31 -16.48
C ILE A 306 -9.84 4.10 -17.41
N ALA A 307 -9.36 5.12 -18.09
CA ALA A 307 -10.14 5.89 -19.07
C ALA A 307 -10.65 5.02 -20.22
N TYR A 308 -9.92 3.95 -20.57
CA TYR A 308 -10.32 3.02 -21.62
C TYR A 308 -11.38 1.99 -21.16
N VAL A 309 -11.18 1.40 -19.97
CA VAL A 309 -12.03 0.28 -19.50
C VAL A 309 -13.30 0.76 -18.77
N PHE A 310 -13.25 1.87 -18.07
CA PHE A 310 -14.33 2.35 -17.21
C PHE A 310 -15.65 2.57 -17.96
N PRO A 311 -15.69 3.31 -19.08
CA PRO A 311 -16.94 3.49 -19.85
C PRO A 311 -17.46 2.18 -20.43
N LYS A 312 -16.59 1.21 -20.77
CA LYS A 312 -17.00 -0.11 -21.24
C LYS A 312 -17.64 -0.93 -20.14
N LEU A 313 -17.12 -0.87 -18.92
CA LEU A 313 -17.73 -1.49 -17.74
C LEU A 313 -19.10 -0.87 -17.44
N GLN A 314 -19.23 0.47 -17.50
CA GLN A 314 -20.51 1.16 -17.31
C GLN A 314 -21.56 0.79 -18.35
N ALA A 315 -21.14 0.42 -19.56
CA ALA A 315 -22.05 0.00 -20.64
C ALA A 315 -22.59 -1.43 -20.44
N ILE A 316 -22.03 -2.23 -19.53
CA ILE A 316 -22.55 -3.57 -19.22
C ILE A 316 -23.79 -3.41 -18.35
N GLU A 317 -24.95 -3.77 -18.89
CA GLU A 317 -26.22 -3.72 -18.17
C GLU A 317 -26.19 -4.57 -16.88
N GLY A 318 -26.59 -3.98 -15.76
CA GLY A 318 -26.58 -4.62 -14.44
C GLY A 318 -25.24 -4.57 -13.73
N LEU A 319 -24.18 -3.99 -14.33
CA LEU A 319 -22.92 -3.80 -13.65
C LEU A 319 -22.92 -2.50 -12.82
N THR A 320 -22.60 -2.61 -11.54
CA THR A 320 -22.51 -1.48 -10.62
C THR A 320 -21.04 -1.27 -10.23
N ILE A 321 -20.48 -0.07 -10.48
CA ILE A 321 -19.13 0.32 -10.07
C ILE A 321 -19.20 1.17 -8.80
N TYR A 322 -18.35 0.86 -7.83
CA TYR A 322 -18.25 1.57 -6.56
C TYR A 322 -17.15 2.64 -6.59
N GLY A 323 -17.34 3.71 -5.82
CA GLY A 323 -16.46 4.87 -5.74
C GLY A 323 -16.83 5.98 -6.71
N SER A 324 -15.98 7.02 -6.79
CA SER A 324 -16.22 8.20 -7.63
C SER A 324 -16.36 7.84 -9.11
N GLN A 325 -17.27 8.54 -9.80
CA GLN A 325 -17.39 8.45 -11.25
C GLN A 325 -16.42 9.42 -11.98
N ASP A 326 -15.76 10.32 -11.24
CA ASP A 326 -14.72 11.20 -11.77
C ASP A 326 -13.40 10.45 -11.85
N LEU A 327 -12.95 10.16 -13.06
CA LEU A 327 -11.73 9.40 -13.34
C LEU A 327 -10.46 10.13 -12.88
N ALA A 328 -10.48 11.46 -12.81
CA ALA A 328 -9.34 12.25 -12.33
C ALA A 328 -9.02 12.01 -10.84
N GLN A 329 -9.96 11.43 -10.10
CA GLN A 329 -9.82 11.13 -8.67
C GLN A 329 -9.67 9.63 -8.41
N ARG A 330 -9.34 8.83 -9.44
CA ARG A 330 -9.20 7.37 -9.33
C ARG A 330 -7.79 6.89 -9.68
N SER A 331 -7.38 5.85 -8.99
CA SER A 331 -6.21 5.02 -9.32
C SER A 331 -6.63 3.80 -10.15
N GLY A 332 -5.69 2.92 -10.44
CA GLY A 332 -5.87 1.68 -11.22
C GLY A 332 -6.75 0.59 -10.57
N VAL A 333 -7.68 0.94 -9.68
CA VAL A 333 -8.53 0.00 -8.93
C VAL A 333 -10.00 0.22 -9.26
N ILE A 334 -10.72 -0.85 -9.65
CA ILE A 334 -12.18 -0.83 -9.90
C ILE A 334 -12.82 -1.99 -9.14
N SER A 335 -13.68 -1.67 -8.17
CA SER A 335 -14.56 -2.64 -7.52
C SER A 335 -15.98 -2.54 -8.12
N PHE A 336 -16.59 -3.68 -8.42
CA PHE A 336 -17.87 -3.76 -9.06
C PHE A 336 -18.65 -5.02 -8.67
N ASN A 337 -19.97 -5.00 -8.93
CA ASN A 337 -20.85 -6.16 -8.88
C ASN A 337 -21.63 -6.26 -10.19
N LEU A 338 -22.03 -7.47 -10.59
CA LEU A 338 -22.77 -7.74 -11.82
C LEU A 338 -24.12 -8.38 -11.47
N GLY A 339 -25.19 -7.57 -11.46
CA GLY A 339 -26.53 -8.00 -11.08
C GLY A 339 -26.54 -8.67 -9.70
N ASP A 340 -27.21 -9.79 -9.60
CA ASP A 340 -27.32 -10.60 -8.37
C ASP A 340 -26.24 -11.70 -8.28
N LEU A 341 -25.25 -11.72 -9.21
CA LEU A 341 -24.18 -12.71 -9.19
C LEU A 341 -23.30 -12.51 -7.95
N HIS A 342 -23.07 -13.62 -7.24
CA HIS A 342 -22.15 -13.56 -6.12
C HIS A 342 -20.73 -13.28 -6.62
N PRO A 343 -19.97 -12.32 -6.02
CA PRO A 343 -18.62 -11.96 -6.48
C PRO A 343 -17.64 -13.12 -6.60
N HIS A 344 -17.74 -14.14 -5.75
CA HIS A 344 -16.90 -15.34 -5.84
C HIS A 344 -17.22 -16.18 -7.09
N ASP A 345 -18.50 -16.31 -7.44
CA ASP A 345 -18.92 -17.07 -8.64
C ASP A 345 -18.46 -16.33 -9.89
N LEU A 346 -18.61 -15.00 -9.91
CA LEU A 346 -18.08 -14.16 -10.99
C LEU A 346 -16.57 -14.27 -11.12
N ALA A 347 -15.81 -14.18 -10.01
CA ALA A 347 -14.36 -14.32 -10.03
C ALA A 347 -13.93 -15.71 -10.51
N THR A 348 -14.66 -16.77 -10.14
CA THR A 348 -14.41 -18.13 -10.62
C THR A 348 -14.67 -18.24 -12.14
N ALA A 349 -15.75 -17.64 -12.65
CA ALA A 349 -16.02 -17.62 -14.09
C ALA A 349 -14.93 -16.88 -14.87
N LEU A 350 -14.43 -15.75 -14.33
CA LEU A 350 -13.31 -15.00 -14.93
C LEU A 350 -12.00 -15.79 -14.92
N ASP A 351 -11.71 -16.57 -13.85
CA ASP A 351 -10.54 -17.42 -13.76
C ASP A 351 -10.52 -18.52 -14.85
N TYR A 352 -11.68 -19.09 -15.19
CA TYR A 352 -11.80 -20.01 -16.33
C TYR A 352 -11.48 -19.36 -17.68
N GLU A 353 -11.60 -18.06 -17.81
CA GLU A 353 -11.16 -17.28 -18.98
C GLU A 353 -9.72 -16.76 -18.84
N GLY A 354 -8.95 -17.27 -17.86
CA GLY A 354 -7.56 -16.85 -17.59
C GLY A 354 -7.40 -15.50 -16.92
N ILE A 355 -8.46 -14.93 -16.34
CA ILE A 355 -8.44 -13.58 -15.75
C ILE A 355 -8.45 -13.65 -14.23
N ALA A 356 -7.34 -13.27 -13.61
CA ALA A 356 -7.19 -13.23 -12.17
C ALA A 356 -7.71 -11.91 -11.59
N VAL A 357 -8.83 -11.95 -10.89
CA VAL A 357 -9.41 -10.85 -10.12
C VAL A 357 -9.60 -11.27 -8.66
N ARG A 358 -9.96 -10.33 -7.79
CA ARG A 358 -10.26 -10.65 -6.39
C ARG A 358 -11.74 -10.47 -6.08
N ALA A 359 -12.29 -11.38 -5.25
CA ALA A 359 -13.64 -11.25 -4.70
C ALA A 359 -13.60 -11.19 -3.18
N GLY A 360 -14.54 -10.46 -2.55
CA GLY A 360 -14.73 -10.42 -1.11
C GLY A 360 -14.79 -9.02 -0.52
N HIS A 361 -14.35 -8.89 0.74
CA HIS A 361 -14.38 -7.61 1.48
C HIS A 361 -13.14 -6.74 1.27
N HIS A 362 -12.11 -7.26 0.59
CA HIS A 362 -10.83 -6.58 0.32
C HIS A 362 -10.17 -6.00 1.58
N CYS A 363 -10.33 -6.66 2.73
CA CYS A 363 -9.89 -6.20 4.05
C CYS A 363 -10.42 -4.80 4.43
N ALA A 364 -11.66 -4.47 4.03
CA ALA A 364 -12.33 -3.20 4.31
C ALA A 364 -13.82 -3.45 4.66
N GLN A 365 -14.09 -4.37 5.60
CA GLN A 365 -15.47 -4.73 5.98
C GLN A 365 -16.33 -3.55 6.41
N PRO A 366 -15.86 -2.55 7.20
CA PRO A 366 -16.69 -1.40 7.54
C PRO A 366 -17.15 -0.60 6.30
N LEU A 367 -16.29 -0.48 5.28
CA LEU A 367 -16.67 0.18 4.03
C LEU A 367 -17.77 -0.60 3.31
N LEU A 368 -17.65 -1.94 3.19
CA LEU A 368 -18.65 -2.76 2.51
C LEU A 368 -20.00 -2.70 3.24
N GLN A 369 -19.99 -2.69 4.58
CA GLN A 369 -21.19 -2.48 5.39
C GLN A 369 -21.83 -1.09 5.15
N TYR A 370 -21.00 -0.04 5.07
CA TYR A 370 -21.44 1.32 4.74
C TYR A 370 -22.09 1.38 3.34
N LEU A 371 -21.49 0.68 2.36
CA LEU A 371 -22.02 0.58 1.00
C LEU A 371 -23.23 -0.37 0.90
N GLN A 372 -23.59 -1.07 1.98
CA GLN A 372 -24.68 -2.05 2.04
C GLN A 372 -24.53 -3.21 1.05
N VAL A 373 -23.28 -3.66 0.84
CA VAL A 373 -22.97 -4.81 -0.03
C VAL A 373 -22.17 -5.85 0.75
N PRO A 374 -22.46 -7.16 0.56
CA PRO A 374 -21.77 -8.22 1.28
C PRO A 374 -20.34 -8.43 0.78
N ALA A 375 -20.10 -8.21 -0.49
CA ALA A 375 -18.81 -8.39 -1.16
C ALA A 375 -18.79 -7.66 -2.51
N THR A 376 -17.60 -7.48 -3.09
CA THR A 376 -17.42 -7.01 -4.46
C THR A 376 -16.38 -7.83 -5.20
N THR A 377 -16.43 -7.81 -6.54
CA THR A 377 -15.32 -8.21 -7.41
C THR A 377 -14.45 -6.99 -7.66
N ARG A 378 -13.12 -7.17 -7.64
CA ARG A 378 -12.17 -6.07 -7.85
C ARG A 378 -11.16 -6.44 -8.93
N ALA A 379 -11.10 -5.62 -9.98
CA ALA A 379 -10.00 -5.59 -10.93
C ALA A 379 -9.04 -4.46 -10.58
N SER A 380 -7.74 -4.72 -10.63
CA SER A 380 -6.70 -3.72 -10.37
C SER A 380 -5.57 -3.88 -11.37
N PHE A 381 -5.20 -2.76 -11.99
CA PHE A 381 -4.25 -2.67 -13.08
C PHE A 381 -2.85 -2.26 -12.59
N TYR A 382 -1.83 -2.56 -13.38
CA TYR A 382 -0.46 -2.14 -13.11
C TYR A 382 0.34 -2.00 -14.42
N ILE A 383 1.61 -1.69 -14.32
CA ILE A 383 2.52 -1.30 -15.41
C ILE A 383 2.56 -2.26 -16.61
N TYR A 384 2.32 -3.55 -16.42
CA TYR A 384 2.36 -4.59 -17.45
C TYR A 384 0.99 -4.89 -18.09
N ASN A 385 -0.10 -4.35 -17.55
CA ASN A 385 -1.43 -4.54 -18.14
C ASN A 385 -1.62 -3.68 -19.39
N THR A 386 -2.50 -4.13 -20.28
CA THR A 386 -2.73 -3.54 -21.60
C THR A 386 -4.22 -3.29 -21.86
N LYS A 387 -4.52 -2.55 -22.94
CA LYS A 387 -5.92 -2.42 -23.41
C LYS A 387 -6.52 -3.76 -23.86
N ALA A 388 -5.70 -4.68 -24.34
CA ALA A 388 -6.14 -6.04 -24.68
C ALA A 388 -6.59 -6.80 -23.43
N ASP A 389 -5.92 -6.63 -22.28
CA ASP A 389 -6.37 -7.20 -21.01
C ASP A 389 -7.71 -6.61 -20.56
N CYS A 390 -7.90 -5.30 -20.80
CA CYS A 390 -9.18 -4.63 -20.54
C CYS A 390 -10.30 -5.20 -21.44
N ASP A 391 -10.04 -5.39 -22.74
CA ASP A 391 -11.02 -5.96 -23.67
C ASP A 391 -11.37 -7.40 -23.29
N LYS A 392 -10.36 -8.23 -22.93
CA LYS A 392 -10.59 -9.59 -22.46
C LYS A 392 -11.44 -9.63 -21.18
N LEU A 393 -11.23 -8.70 -20.23
CA LEU A 393 -12.08 -8.56 -19.04
C LEU A 393 -13.54 -8.26 -19.44
N ILE A 394 -13.77 -7.32 -20.35
CA ILE A 394 -15.13 -6.96 -20.82
C ILE A 394 -15.83 -8.14 -21.47
N GLU A 395 -15.13 -8.84 -22.38
CA GLU A 395 -15.67 -10.02 -23.07
C GLU A 395 -16.03 -11.14 -22.08
N ALA A 396 -15.17 -11.41 -21.11
CA ALA A 396 -15.41 -12.43 -20.09
C ALA A 396 -16.58 -12.06 -19.15
N LEU A 397 -16.74 -10.79 -18.81
CA LEU A 397 -17.88 -10.31 -18.02
C LEU A 397 -19.22 -10.49 -18.78
N ILE A 398 -19.23 -10.23 -20.08
CA ILE A 398 -20.41 -10.44 -20.93
C ILE A 398 -20.75 -11.94 -21.00
N LYS A 399 -19.76 -12.80 -21.26
CA LYS A 399 -19.92 -14.27 -21.26
C LYS A 399 -20.45 -14.79 -19.91
N ALA A 400 -19.89 -14.32 -18.80
CA ALA A 400 -20.33 -14.70 -17.46
C ALA A 400 -21.81 -14.30 -17.25
N LYS A 401 -22.20 -13.07 -17.63
CA LYS A 401 -23.59 -12.61 -17.57
C LYS A 401 -24.51 -13.52 -18.35
N GLU A 402 -24.18 -13.87 -19.61
CA GLU A 402 -24.97 -14.75 -20.47
C GLU A 402 -25.10 -16.15 -19.87
N PHE A 403 -24.00 -16.70 -19.37
CA PHE A 403 -23.96 -18.02 -18.74
C PHE A 403 -24.94 -18.11 -17.55
N PHE A 404 -24.83 -17.18 -16.61
CA PHE A 404 -25.64 -17.20 -15.40
C PHE A 404 -27.11 -16.80 -15.64
N ASN A 405 -27.43 -16.04 -16.71
CA ASN A 405 -28.79 -15.72 -17.09
C ASN A 405 -29.48 -16.83 -17.93
N GLY A 406 -28.80 -17.93 -18.25
CA GLY A 406 -29.32 -19.04 -19.02
C GLY A 406 -29.62 -18.70 -20.49
N THR A 407 -28.97 -17.68 -21.02
CA THR A 407 -29.06 -17.26 -22.43
C THR A 407 -27.91 -17.93 -23.21
N PHE A 408 -28.12 -19.17 -23.67
CA PHE A 408 -27.26 -19.84 -24.65
C PHE A 408 -27.95 -19.89 -26.00
#